data_1ae7feb6b8ada44e19351e56af38f2f8
#
_entry.id   1ae7feb6b8ada44e19351e56af38f2f8
#
_cell.length_a   1.000
_cell.length_b   1.000
_cell.length_c   1.000
_cell.angle_alpha   90.00
_cell.angle_beta   90.00
_cell.angle_gamma   90.00
#
_symmetry.space_group_name_H-M   'P 1'
#
loop_
_entity.id
_entity.type
_entity.pdbx_description
1 polymer ?
#
loop_
_entity_poly.entity_id
_entity_poly.type
_entity_poly.pdbx_seq_one_letter_code
_entity_poly.pdbx_strand_id
1 'polypeptide(L)'
;MKKITSRPKLFLVSLLAVAALIGAPVTQVLAGFAPSSRPTFQCITPTNCPGADYVTFNSFTNAPNYGDERAFFDGKDAGDTSANGYMDSVAVHDGQRLTLRVYIHNNANPNAIGEAAATAHNTSVQVLLPLEQKVSSFAAANISASNSNPGAVSDTVDFTGSSPFTMKFDTSQPVQVTYRPNGTGNYVTNTLPGASIVNGDHVLNANIGDWKGCFEYSALVTMTVVVNMPPTPTPPAYTCDALNIVADVNRKVKISTFSTTATNGATFKNAVISWGDNSASLTTNNVVGQAHQYGQDGTYTVSAIAHFDVNGSDVTAGGPACAKQVTFKSGVPTSPT
;
A
#
# COMPACT_ATOMS: atom_id res chain seq x y z
N MET A 1 12.23 37.02 3.71
CA MET A 1 10.80 36.69 3.63
C MET A 1 10.54 35.91 2.34
N LYS A 2 10.46 34.57 2.38
CA LYS A 2 10.11 33.73 1.22
C LYS A 2 8.64 33.31 1.38
N LYS A 3 7.78 33.79 0.47
CA LYS A 3 6.39 33.33 0.36
C LYS A 3 6.38 31.87 -0.11
N ILE A 4 5.87 30.98 0.72
CA ILE A 4 5.55 29.61 0.33
C ILE A 4 4.14 29.65 -0.23
N THR A 5 4.02 29.53 -1.54
CA THR A 5 2.73 29.34 -2.23
C THR A 5 2.37 27.88 -2.19
N SER A 6 1.42 27.52 -1.34
CA SER A 6 0.79 26.21 -1.36
C SER A 6 -0.08 26.07 -2.63
N ARG A 7 0.26 25.13 -3.50
CA ARG A 7 -0.60 24.72 -4.63
C ARG A 7 -1.66 23.73 -4.12
N PRO A 8 -2.94 23.91 -4.42
CA PRO A 8 -3.94 22.90 -4.11
C PRO A 8 -3.67 21.66 -4.96
N LYS A 9 -3.45 20.51 -4.31
CA LYS A 9 -3.40 19.20 -4.97
C LYS A 9 -4.82 18.79 -5.30
N LEU A 10 -5.17 18.82 -6.58
CA LEU A 10 -6.39 18.24 -7.09
C LEU A 10 -6.23 16.71 -7.09
N PHE A 11 -6.70 16.04 -6.04
CA PHE A 11 -6.83 14.59 -6.03
C PHE A 11 -8.15 14.20 -6.67
N LEU A 12 -8.07 13.68 -7.89
CA LEU A 12 -9.16 13.00 -8.54
C LEU A 12 -9.28 11.62 -7.88
N VAL A 13 -10.19 11.50 -6.90
CA VAL A 13 -10.50 10.21 -6.26
C VAL A 13 -11.45 9.47 -7.19
N SER A 14 -10.92 8.49 -7.92
CA SER A 14 -11.74 7.46 -8.57
C SER A 14 -12.29 6.51 -7.50
N LEU A 15 -13.40 6.91 -6.88
CA LEU A 15 -14.14 6.12 -5.90
C LEU A 15 -15.40 5.56 -6.56
N LEU A 16 -15.23 4.57 -7.42
CA LEU A 16 -16.35 3.80 -7.99
C LEU A 16 -15.97 2.32 -7.98
N ALA A 17 -16.49 1.61 -7.02
CA ALA A 17 -16.94 0.22 -7.04
C ALA A 17 -16.75 -0.52 -5.72
N VAL A 18 -17.48 -0.17 -4.66
CA VAL A 18 -17.89 -1.13 -3.63
C VAL A 18 -19.25 -0.68 -3.06
N ALA A 19 -20.28 -0.63 -3.92
CA ALA A 19 -21.65 -0.36 -3.49
C ALA A 19 -22.56 -1.48 -3.98
N ALA A 20 -22.29 -2.71 -3.55
CA ALA A 20 -23.30 -3.76 -3.67
C ALA A 20 -22.92 -4.90 -2.72
N LEU A 21 -23.42 -4.82 -1.50
CA LEU A 21 -23.80 -5.93 -0.61
C LEU A 21 -23.65 -5.49 0.84
N ILE A 22 -24.65 -4.80 1.32
CA ILE A 22 -25.17 -4.81 2.70
C ILE A 22 -25.98 -3.51 2.81
N GLY A 23 -27.29 -3.62 3.08
CA GLY A 23 -28.24 -2.54 3.04
C GLY A 23 -28.11 -1.51 4.17
N ALA A 24 -27.09 -0.69 4.11
CA ALA A 24 -27.01 0.62 4.76
C ALA A 24 -26.44 1.60 3.73
N PRO A 25 -26.97 2.83 3.61
CA PRO A 25 -26.60 3.72 2.53
C PRO A 25 -25.15 4.18 2.67
N VAL A 26 -24.29 3.62 1.82
CA VAL A 26 -22.88 4.05 1.62
C VAL A 26 -22.80 5.54 1.20
N THR A 27 -23.90 6.12 0.78
CA THR A 27 -24.00 7.54 0.42
C THR A 27 -23.81 8.51 1.59
N GLN A 28 -23.96 8.07 2.86
CA GLN A 28 -23.70 8.94 4.01
C GLN A 28 -22.18 9.07 4.36
N VAL A 29 -21.37 8.10 3.97
CA VAL A 29 -19.91 8.13 4.22
C VAL A 29 -19.21 9.20 3.37
N LEU A 30 -19.71 9.48 2.18
CA LEU A 30 -19.12 10.49 1.27
C LEU A 30 -19.50 11.94 1.61
N ALA A 31 -20.60 12.15 2.32
CA ALA A 31 -21.06 13.51 2.68
C ALA A 31 -20.25 14.12 3.85
N GLY A 32 -19.55 13.32 4.63
CA GLY A 32 -18.73 13.76 5.77
C GLY A 32 -17.32 14.25 5.42
N PHE A 33 -16.84 14.00 4.21
CA PHE A 33 -15.48 14.38 3.77
C PHE A 33 -15.29 15.85 3.36
N ALA A 34 -16.33 16.68 3.41
CA ALA A 34 -16.19 18.10 3.10
C ALA A 34 -15.80 18.89 4.35
N PRO A 35 -14.54 19.38 4.48
CA PRO A 35 -14.13 20.24 5.59
C PRO A 35 -14.99 21.49 5.75
N SER A 36 -15.66 21.90 4.67
CA SER A 36 -16.48 23.12 4.59
C SER A 36 -17.86 23.01 5.25
N SER A 37 -18.33 21.80 5.59
CA SER A 37 -19.67 21.61 6.18
C SER A 37 -19.64 21.31 7.69
N ARG A 38 -18.46 21.08 8.27
CA ARG A 38 -18.31 20.82 9.72
C ARG A 38 -18.43 22.13 10.49
N PRO A 39 -19.31 22.25 11.48
CA PRO A 39 -19.30 23.41 12.37
C PRO A 39 -18.00 23.46 13.16
N THR A 40 -17.52 24.64 13.46
CA THR A 40 -16.30 24.84 14.27
C THR A 40 -16.58 25.75 15.44
N PHE A 41 -16.00 25.41 16.60
CA PHE A 41 -16.10 26.14 17.85
C PHE A 41 -14.70 26.45 18.36
N GLN A 42 -14.63 27.45 19.25
CA GLN A 42 -13.39 27.80 19.95
C GLN A 42 -13.68 27.96 21.45
N CYS A 43 -12.78 27.43 22.26
CA CYS A 43 -12.73 27.77 23.67
C CYS A 43 -12.26 29.22 23.82
N ILE A 44 -12.97 30.00 24.64
CA ILE A 44 -12.63 31.37 24.99
C ILE A 44 -11.46 31.38 25.97
N THR A 45 -11.49 30.45 26.92
CA THR A 45 -10.40 30.12 27.84
C THR A 45 -10.33 28.61 28.00
N PRO A 46 -9.26 28.03 28.58
CA PRO A 46 -9.18 26.60 28.81
C PRO A 46 -10.32 25.99 29.65
N THR A 47 -11.03 26.81 30.39
CA THR A 47 -12.16 26.43 31.25
C THR A 47 -13.51 26.97 30.76
N ASN A 48 -13.54 27.70 29.67
CA ASN A 48 -14.74 28.28 29.07
C ASN A 48 -14.80 27.92 27.58
N CYS A 49 -15.39 26.80 27.26
CA CYS A 49 -15.57 26.26 25.92
C CYS A 49 -17.07 26.16 25.64
N PRO A 50 -17.71 27.25 25.15
CA PRO A 50 -19.13 27.21 24.81
C PRO A 50 -19.32 26.26 23.62
N GLY A 51 -19.92 25.09 23.88
CA GLY A 51 -20.25 24.09 22.88
C GLY A 51 -21.47 24.47 22.05
N ALA A 52 -21.91 23.51 21.24
CA ALA A 52 -23.09 23.65 20.37
C ALA A 52 -24.40 23.58 21.19
N ASP A 53 -25.45 24.15 20.63
CA ASP A 53 -26.83 23.99 21.08
C ASP A 53 -27.54 22.77 20.42
N TYR A 54 -26.75 21.85 19.91
CA TYR A 54 -27.15 20.56 19.29
C TYR A 54 -26.01 19.55 19.40
N VAL A 55 -26.34 18.28 19.17
CA VAL A 55 -25.34 17.21 19.16
C VAL A 55 -24.47 17.33 17.91
N THR A 56 -23.17 17.46 18.13
CA THR A 56 -22.13 17.43 17.08
C THR A 56 -20.83 16.90 17.68
N PHE A 57 -19.92 16.42 16.82
CA PHE A 57 -18.68 15.80 17.29
C PHE A 57 -17.44 16.54 16.83
N ASN A 58 -16.41 16.56 17.67
CA ASN A 58 -15.02 16.92 17.38
C ASN A 58 -14.89 18.20 16.57
N SER A 59 -15.51 19.28 17.03
CA SER A 59 -15.64 20.54 16.29
C SER A 59 -14.88 21.71 16.93
N PHE A 60 -14.26 21.54 18.10
CA PHE A 60 -13.37 22.56 18.67
C PHE A 60 -12.04 22.59 17.92
N THR A 61 -11.55 23.79 17.57
CA THR A 61 -10.27 23.99 16.90
C THR A 61 -9.11 24.30 17.84
N ASN A 62 -9.41 24.51 19.12
CA ASN A 62 -8.44 24.81 20.17
C ASN A 62 -8.82 24.16 21.51
N ALA A 63 -9.29 22.91 21.48
CA ALA A 63 -9.68 22.15 22.66
C ALA A 63 -8.53 22.05 23.67
N PRO A 64 -8.78 22.28 24.98
CA PRO A 64 -7.74 22.13 26.00
C PRO A 64 -7.15 20.74 26.00
N ASN A 65 -5.81 20.65 26.01
CA ASN A 65 -5.02 19.41 26.03
C ASN A 65 -5.16 18.50 24.79
N TYR A 66 -6.00 18.86 23.80
CA TYR A 66 -6.12 18.11 22.54
C TYR A 66 -5.68 18.95 21.32
N GLY A 67 -6.08 20.22 21.28
CA GLY A 67 -5.85 21.10 20.14
C GLY A 67 -7.04 21.11 19.18
N ASP A 68 -6.77 20.90 17.90
CA ASP A 68 -7.81 20.83 16.87
C ASP A 68 -8.45 19.44 16.85
N GLU A 69 -9.69 19.34 17.34
CA GLU A 69 -10.40 18.07 17.43
C GLU A 69 -10.81 17.50 16.06
N ARG A 70 -10.66 18.26 14.99
CA ARG A 70 -10.95 17.78 13.64
C ARG A 70 -9.93 16.75 13.17
N ALA A 71 -8.70 16.79 13.71
CA ALA A 71 -7.69 15.75 13.59
C ALA A 71 -7.89 14.72 14.73
N PHE A 72 -8.90 13.87 14.59
CA PHE A 72 -9.33 12.95 15.65
C PHE A 72 -8.97 11.47 15.40
N PHE A 73 -8.47 11.18 14.20
CA PHE A 73 -8.09 9.84 13.81
C PHE A 73 -6.60 9.80 13.49
N ASP A 74 -5.86 9.13 14.32
CA ASP A 74 -4.42 9.05 14.26
C ASP A 74 -3.91 7.63 14.56
N GLY A 75 -2.63 7.39 14.28
CA GLY A 75 -2.01 6.08 14.44
C GLY A 75 -0.60 6.16 15.01
N LYS A 76 -0.15 5.06 15.61
CA LYS A 76 1.23 4.86 16.06
C LYS A 76 1.64 3.40 15.99
N ASP A 77 2.94 3.13 16.11
CA ASP A 77 3.43 1.77 16.30
C ASP A 77 2.83 1.17 17.58
N ALA A 78 2.34 -0.07 17.51
CA ALA A 78 1.71 -0.72 18.66
C ALA A 78 2.70 -1.01 19.81
N GLY A 79 3.99 -1.07 19.53
CA GLY A 79 5.06 -1.18 20.51
C GLY A 79 5.42 0.15 21.19
N ASP A 80 4.97 1.29 20.65
CA ASP A 80 5.19 2.59 21.26
C ASP A 80 4.21 2.80 22.44
N THR A 81 4.74 2.79 23.65
CA THR A 81 3.98 2.99 24.89
C THR A 81 3.82 4.46 25.29
N SER A 82 4.44 5.40 24.54
CA SER A 82 4.32 6.83 24.84
C SER A 82 2.90 7.33 24.65
N ALA A 83 2.46 8.27 25.48
CA ALA A 83 1.14 8.88 25.34
C ALA A 83 1.01 9.75 24.09
N ASN A 84 2.12 10.30 23.58
CA ASN A 84 2.17 11.31 22.53
C ASN A 84 2.71 10.78 21.18
N GLY A 85 2.78 9.46 21.00
CA GLY A 85 3.32 8.84 19.76
C GLY A 85 2.34 8.80 18.58
N TYR A 86 1.12 9.27 18.75
CA TYR A 86 0.10 9.26 17.70
C TYR A 86 0.33 10.38 16.68
N MET A 87 0.17 10.05 15.39
CA MET A 87 0.43 10.95 14.27
C MET A 87 -0.63 10.76 13.18
N ASP A 88 -0.92 11.83 12.42
CA ASP A 88 -1.80 11.83 11.24
C ASP A 88 -1.13 11.17 10.01
N SER A 89 0.18 10.93 10.08
CA SER A 89 0.92 10.26 9.02
C SER A 89 1.95 9.31 9.62
N VAL A 90 1.91 8.04 9.22
CA VAL A 90 2.73 6.96 9.76
C VAL A 90 3.52 6.29 8.64
N ALA A 91 4.85 6.21 8.79
CA ALA A 91 5.66 5.35 7.94
C ALA A 91 5.48 3.89 8.37
N VAL A 92 5.24 2.99 7.39
CA VAL A 92 4.92 1.59 7.66
C VAL A 92 5.91 0.63 7.02
N HIS A 93 6.07 -0.55 7.65
CA HIS A 93 6.91 -1.65 7.17
C HIS A 93 6.18 -2.99 7.29
N ASP A 94 6.72 -4.02 6.64
CA ASP A 94 6.11 -5.34 6.63
C ASP A 94 6.00 -5.94 8.04
N GLY A 95 4.86 -6.56 8.32
CA GLY A 95 4.55 -7.18 9.60
C GLY A 95 4.31 -6.23 10.75
N GLN A 96 4.39 -4.91 10.53
CA GLN A 96 4.17 -3.91 11.58
C GLN A 96 2.74 -3.96 12.10
N ARG A 97 2.60 -3.86 13.40
CA ARG A 97 1.33 -3.65 14.09
C ARG A 97 1.21 -2.18 14.48
N LEU A 98 0.08 -1.57 14.14
CA LEU A 98 -0.23 -0.20 14.53
C LEU A 98 -1.42 -0.18 15.47
N THR A 99 -1.41 0.73 16.43
CA THR A 99 -2.60 1.13 17.18
C THR A 99 -3.18 2.37 16.49
N LEU A 100 -4.40 2.25 15.99
CA LEU A 100 -5.19 3.37 15.52
C LEU A 100 -6.08 3.86 16.65
N ARG A 101 -6.32 5.18 16.69
CA ARG A 101 -7.10 5.82 17.74
C ARG A 101 -8.11 6.80 17.14
N VAL A 102 -9.36 6.69 17.58
CA VAL A 102 -10.42 7.67 17.31
C VAL A 102 -10.74 8.40 18.60
N TYR A 103 -10.46 9.70 18.66
CA TYR A 103 -10.93 10.56 19.75
C TYR A 103 -12.38 10.94 19.49
N ILE A 104 -13.20 10.94 20.55
CA ILE A 104 -14.63 11.22 20.49
C ILE A 104 -14.96 12.26 21.55
N HIS A 105 -15.46 13.41 21.10
CA HIS A 105 -16.01 14.43 21.96
C HIS A 105 -17.34 14.93 21.37
N ASN A 106 -18.44 14.70 22.08
CA ASN A 106 -19.71 15.31 21.78
C ASN A 106 -19.69 16.76 22.27
N ASN A 107 -19.66 17.71 21.35
CA ASN A 107 -19.51 19.14 21.65
C ASN A 107 -20.82 19.84 22.08
N ALA A 108 -21.92 19.12 22.26
CA ALA A 108 -23.17 19.70 22.76
C ALA A 108 -22.98 20.24 24.19
N ASN A 109 -23.55 21.43 24.45
CA ASN A 109 -23.46 22.09 25.75
C ASN A 109 -24.68 21.79 26.61
N PRO A 110 -24.58 20.87 27.62
CA PRO A 110 -25.72 20.52 28.44
C PRO A 110 -26.24 21.69 29.30
N ASN A 111 -25.39 22.70 29.60
CA ASN A 111 -25.81 23.87 30.32
C ASN A 111 -26.70 24.81 29.48
N ALA A 112 -26.58 24.76 28.15
CA ALA A 112 -27.39 25.56 27.23
C ALA A 112 -28.73 24.90 26.86
N ILE A 113 -28.75 23.56 26.67
CA ILE A 113 -29.90 22.84 26.12
C ILE A 113 -30.45 21.74 27.01
N GLY A 114 -29.82 21.48 28.15
CA GLY A 114 -30.16 20.38 29.06
C GLY A 114 -29.46 19.07 28.67
N GLU A 115 -29.22 18.21 29.69
CA GLU A 115 -28.45 16.96 29.48
C GLU A 115 -29.10 16.00 28.48
N ALA A 116 -30.43 15.86 28.49
CA ALA A 116 -31.14 14.97 27.60
C ALA A 116 -30.97 15.39 26.11
N ALA A 117 -31.09 16.69 25.81
CA ALA A 117 -30.91 17.23 24.48
C ALA A 117 -29.45 17.24 24.04
N ALA A 118 -28.50 17.33 24.98
CA ALA A 118 -27.08 17.28 24.75
C ALA A 118 -26.51 15.86 24.64
N THR A 119 -27.32 14.84 24.89
CA THR A 119 -26.87 13.44 24.75
C THR A 119 -26.97 12.98 23.31
N ALA A 120 -25.88 12.50 22.75
CA ALA A 120 -25.85 11.81 21.46
C ALA A 120 -26.38 10.39 21.62
N HIS A 121 -27.35 10.00 20.77
CA HIS A 121 -27.99 8.69 20.84
C HIS A 121 -27.44 7.73 19.79
N ASN A 122 -27.23 6.47 20.19
CA ASN A 122 -26.70 5.41 19.32
C ASN A 122 -25.39 5.84 18.62
N THR A 123 -24.47 6.42 19.38
CA THR A 123 -23.19 6.89 18.86
C THR A 123 -22.40 5.74 18.26
N SER A 124 -21.96 5.90 17.03
CA SER A 124 -21.25 4.88 16.27
C SER A 124 -19.93 5.41 15.74
N VAL A 125 -18.93 4.54 15.75
CA VAL A 125 -17.63 4.72 15.11
C VAL A 125 -17.50 3.71 13.98
N GLN A 126 -17.15 4.18 12.79
CA GLN A 126 -16.78 3.31 11.68
C GLN A 126 -15.35 3.64 11.27
N VAL A 127 -14.52 2.62 11.05
CA VAL A 127 -13.18 2.78 10.50
C VAL A 127 -13.04 1.93 9.25
N LEU A 128 -12.52 2.54 8.18
CA LEU A 128 -12.31 1.96 6.87
C LEU A 128 -10.82 1.90 6.59
N LEU A 129 -10.28 0.71 6.39
CA LEU A 129 -8.91 0.50 5.94
C LEU A 129 -8.83 0.46 4.41
N PRO A 130 -7.68 0.80 3.79
CA PRO A 130 -7.50 0.76 2.35
C PRO A 130 -7.62 -0.67 1.83
N LEU A 131 -8.38 -0.86 0.76
CA LEU A 131 -8.55 -2.15 0.08
C LEU A 131 -7.48 -2.39 -1.00
N GLU A 132 -7.00 -1.30 -1.61
CA GLU A 132 -6.03 -1.37 -2.69
C GLU A 132 -4.59 -1.39 -2.16
N GLN A 133 -3.76 -2.19 -2.80
CA GLN A 133 -2.34 -2.25 -2.52
C GLN A 133 -1.61 -1.06 -3.15
N LYS A 134 -1.07 -0.16 -2.32
CA LYS A 134 -0.37 1.07 -2.74
C LYS A 134 0.81 1.37 -1.82
N VAL A 135 1.79 2.14 -2.33
CA VAL A 135 2.94 2.65 -1.56
C VAL A 135 2.50 3.75 -0.59
N SER A 136 1.44 4.50 -0.95
CA SER A 136 0.83 5.52 -0.10
C SER A 136 -0.68 5.33 -0.10
N SER A 137 -1.29 5.31 1.07
CA SER A 137 -2.72 5.09 1.26
C SER A 137 -3.18 5.77 2.55
N PHE A 138 -4.48 5.75 2.82
CA PHE A 138 -5.04 6.27 4.07
C PHE A 138 -6.14 5.35 4.61
N ALA A 139 -6.35 5.39 5.91
CA ALA A 139 -7.57 4.92 6.54
C ALA A 139 -8.47 6.09 6.88
N ALA A 140 -9.78 5.85 6.98
CA ALA A 140 -10.76 6.86 7.33
C ALA A 140 -11.58 6.42 8.55
N ALA A 141 -11.90 7.37 9.43
CA ALA A 141 -12.81 7.17 10.55
C ALA A 141 -14.01 8.10 10.45
N ASN A 142 -15.18 7.59 10.81
CA ASN A 142 -16.43 8.34 10.90
C ASN A 142 -17.00 8.22 12.32
N ILE A 143 -17.52 9.33 12.86
CA ILE A 143 -18.29 9.36 14.08
C ILE A 143 -19.68 9.88 13.73
N SER A 144 -20.72 9.19 14.18
CA SER A 144 -22.12 9.55 13.93
C SER A 144 -22.99 9.26 15.15
N ALA A 145 -24.14 9.92 15.23
CA ALA A 145 -25.22 9.57 16.17
C ALA A 145 -26.55 9.81 15.49
N SER A 146 -27.62 9.17 16.00
CA SER A 146 -28.95 9.29 15.37
C SER A 146 -29.52 10.70 15.42
N ASN A 147 -29.04 11.56 16.32
CA ASN A 147 -29.46 12.95 16.52
C ASN A 147 -28.33 13.96 16.31
N SER A 148 -27.21 13.59 15.67
CA SER A 148 -26.12 14.52 15.42
C SER A 148 -26.32 15.38 14.18
N ASN A 149 -25.77 16.59 14.20
CA ASN A 149 -25.72 17.51 13.07
C ASN A 149 -24.30 18.11 12.92
N PRO A 150 -23.56 17.83 11.82
CA PRO A 150 -23.96 16.94 10.71
C PRO A 150 -24.19 15.50 11.18
N GLY A 151 -24.88 14.71 10.36
CA GLY A 151 -25.17 13.29 10.66
C GLY A 151 -23.93 12.43 10.91
N ALA A 152 -22.78 12.83 10.36
CA ALA A 152 -21.48 12.23 10.63
C ALA A 152 -20.35 13.25 10.47
N VAL A 153 -19.23 13.02 11.15
CA VAL A 153 -17.96 13.71 10.96
C VAL A 153 -16.89 12.69 10.61
N SER A 154 -15.91 13.08 9.79
CA SER A 154 -14.87 12.19 9.28
C SER A 154 -13.48 12.77 9.44
N ASP A 155 -12.50 11.88 9.54
CA ASP A 155 -11.07 12.20 9.54
C ASP A 155 -10.27 11.04 8.94
N THR A 156 -8.99 11.28 8.59
CA THR A 156 -8.11 10.30 7.95
C THR A 156 -6.75 10.28 8.60
N VAL A 157 -6.11 9.11 8.58
CA VAL A 157 -4.69 8.94 8.87
C VAL A 157 -3.98 8.39 7.64
N ASP A 158 -2.86 9.00 7.29
CA ASP A 158 -2.06 8.65 6.11
C ASP A 158 -0.99 7.60 6.45
N PHE A 159 -0.74 6.69 5.51
CA PHE A 159 0.33 5.68 5.62
C PHE A 159 1.23 5.71 4.40
N THR A 160 2.55 5.56 4.61
CA THR A 160 3.53 5.49 3.54
C THR A 160 4.50 4.33 3.79
N GLY A 161 4.56 3.40 2.84
CA GLY A 161 5.48 2.26 2.85
C GLY A 161 6.63 2.42 1.87
N SER A 162 7.68 1.62 2.02
CA SER A 162 8.77 1.51 1.05
C SER A 162 8.38 0.73 -0.21
N SER A 163 7.32 -0.08 -0.13
CA SER A 163 6.72 -0.83 -1.23
C SER A 163 5.20 -0.87 -1.06
N PRO A 164 4.43 -1.28 -2.09
CA PRO A 164 2.98 -1.42 -1.97
C PRO A 164 2.58 -2.34 -0.82
N PHE A 165 1.62 -1.91 -0.01
CA PHE A 165 1.15 -2.62 1.18
C PHE A 165 -0.37 -2.73 1.23
N THR A 166 -0.86 -3.66 2.04
CA THR A 166 -2.23 -3.77 2.49
C THR A 166 -2.28 -3.69 4.01
N MET A 167 -3.45 -3.40 4.56
CA MET A 167 -3.67 -3.36 6.01
C MET A 167 -4.93 -4.13 6.34
N LYS A 168 -4.94 -4.78 7.50
CA LYS A 168 -6.12 -5.47 8.04
C LYS A 168 -6.24 -5.21 9.53
N PHE A 169 -7.46 -5.20 10.05
CA PHE A 169 -7.67 -5.25 11.50
C PHE A 169 -7.12 -6.56 12.06
N ASP A 170 -6.46 -6.45 13.20
CA ASP A 170 -6.03 -7.61 13.97
C ASP A 170 -7.17 -8.13 14.84
N THR A 171 -7.90 -9.09 14.33
CA THR A 171 -9.06 -9.67 15.01
C THR A 171 -8.71 -10.45 16.29
N SER A 172 -7.42 -10.71 16.53
CA SER A 172 -6.94 -11.31 17.80
C SER A 172 -6.88 -10.31 18.94
N GLN A 173 -6.98 -9.00 18.63
CA GLN A 173 -6.98 -7.92 19.62
C GLN A 173 -8.36 -7.30 19.72
N PRO A 174 -8.86 -7.08 20.95
CA PRO A 174 -10.17 -6.46 21.13
C PRO A 174 -10.12 -4.97 20.73
N VAL A 175 -11.21 -4.48 20.14
CA VAL A 175 -11.46 -3.05 20.05
C VAL A 175 -11.83 -2.55 21.44
N GLN A 176 -11.21 -1.45 21.85
CA GLN A 176 -11.35 -0.92 23.21
C GLN A 176 -11.91 0.50 23.20
N VAL A 177 -12.60 0.86 24.27
CA VAL A 177 -13.00 2.24 24.56
C VAL A 177 -12.43 2.67 25.91
N THR A 178 -11.77 3.82 25.94
CA THR A 178 -11.23 4.43 27.16
C THR A 178 -11.97 5.74 27.43
N TYR A 179 -12.59 5.87 28.59
CA TYR A 179 -13.41 7.02 28.95
C TYR A 179 -13.55 7.16 30.47
N ARG A 180 -14.17 8.25 30.93
CA ARG A 180 -14.57 8.44 32.34
C ARG A 180 -16.06 8.17 32.50
N PRO A 181 -16.49 7.13 33.23
CA PRO A 181 -17.90 6.74 33.27
C PRO A 181 -18.86 7.84 33.75
N ASN A 182 -18.43 8.66 34.70
CA ASN A 182 -19.22 9.75 35.26
C ASN A 182 -18.67 11.15 34.95
N GLY A 183 -17.82 11.26 33.92
CA GLY A 183 -17.12 12.52 33.60
C GLY A 183 -16.03 12.88 34.63
N THR A 184 -15.88 12.14 35.70
CA THR A 184 -14.94 12.41 36.82
C THR A 184 -14.19 11.13 37.20
N GLY A 185 -13.12 11.27 37.97
CA GLY A 185 -12.32 10.12 38.42
C GLY A 185 -11.34 9.59 37.35
N ASN A 186 -10.95 8.33 37.52
CA ASN A 186 -9.99 7.69 36.63
C ASN A 186 -10.64 7.25 35.31
N TYR A 187 -9.82 7.24 34.24
CA TYR A 187 -10.20 6.60 33.02
C TYR A 187 -10.31 5.09 33.18
N VAL A 188 -11.32 4.51 32.57
CA VAL A 188 -11.50 3.07 32.42
C VAL A 188 -11.37 2.67 30.97
N THR A 189 -10.81 1.49 30.74
CA THR A 189 -10.72 0.89 29.41
C THR A 189 -11.52 -0.38 29.38
N ASN A 190 -12.48 -0.46 28.49
CA ASN A 190 -13.35 -1.61 28.29
C ASN A 190 -13.24 -2.12 26.86
N THR A 191 -13.38 -3.43 26.68
CA THR A 191 -13.62 -4.00 25.35
C THR A 191 -15.01 -3.56 24.87
N LEU A 192 -15.11 -3.18 23.59
CA LEU A 192 -16.38 -2.83 22.97
C LEU A 192 -17.10 -4.10 22.49
N PRO A 193 -18.14 -4.58 23.20
CA PRO A 193 -18.79 -5.85 22.86
C PRO A 193 -19.60 -5.79 21.57
N GLY A 194 -19.98 -4.60 21.11
CA GLY A 194 -20.71 -4.37 19.87
C GLY A 194 -19.82 -4.07 18.66
N ALA A 195 -18.50 -4.16 18.81
CA ALA A 195 -17.59 -3.94 17.67
C ALA A 195 -17.63 -5.15 16.73
N SER A 196 -17.80 -4.89 15.44
CA SER A 196 -17.77 -5.91 14.38
C SER A 196 -16.77 -5.52 13.30
N ILE A 197 -15.92 -6.47 12.93
CA ILE A 197 -14.96 -6.33 11.82
C ILE A 197 -15.48 -7.18 10.67
N VAL A 198 -15.66 -6.57 9.50
CA VAL A 198 -16.28 -7.18 8.33
C VAL A 198 -15.49 -6.84 7.06
N ASN A 199 -15.96 -7.33 5.92
CA ASN A 199 -15.38 -7.07 4.60
C ASN A 199 -13.90 -7.48 4.52
N GLY A 200 -13.58 -8.72 4.93
CA GLY A 200 -12.21 -9.24 4.88
C GLY A 200 -11.25 -8.49 5.80
N ASP A 201 -11.73 -8.10 6.99
CA ASP A 201 -10.99 -7.38 8.03
C ASP A 201 -10.58 -5.94 7.66
N HIS A 202 -11.38 -5.27 6.79
CA HIS A 202 -11.11 -3.89 6.37
C HIS A 202 -12.11 -2.85 6.89
N VAL A 203 -13.23 -3.27 7.47
CA VAL A 203 -14.26 -2.37 7.99
C VAL A 203 -14.55 -2.70 9.44
N LEU A 204 -14.31 -1.75 10.32
CA LEU A 204 -14.75 -1.79 11.71
C LEU A 204 -16.03 -0.96 11.86
N ASN A 205 -17.06 -1.54 12.49
CA ASN A 205 -18.22 -0.84 12.97
C ASN A 205 -18.32 -1.07 14.48
N ALA A 206 -18.43 0.00 15.25
CA ALA A 206 -18.55 -0.04 16.70
C ALA A 206 -19.66 0.91 17.17
N ASN A 207 -20.65 0.39 17.87
CA ASN A 207 -21.65 1.20 18.57
C ASN A 207 -21.20 1.36 20.01
N ILE A 208 -21.01 2.61 20.46
CA ILE A 208 -20.59 2.95 21.82
C ILE A 208 -21.77 3.37 22.71
N GLY A 209 -22.99 3.36 22.18
CA GLY A 209 -24.22 3.71 22.92
C GLY A 209 -24.49 5.21 22.96
N ASP A 210 -25.23 5.62 23.98
CA ASP A 210 -25.53 7.03 24.19
C ASP A 210 -24.34 7.75 24.85
N TRP A 211 -24.00 8.93 24.29
CA TRP A 211 -22.80 9.65 24.68
C TRP A 211 -23.11 11.11 25.10
N LYS A 212 -22.82 11.43 26.34
CA LYS A 212 -23.10 12.76 26.91
C LYS A 212 -22.24 13.85 26.27
N GLY A 213 -22.77 15.06 26.21
CA GLY A 213 -22.04 16.26 25.84
C GLY A 213 -21.03 16.69 26.90
N CYS A 214 -19.99 17.39 26.50
CA CYS A 214 -18.95 18.01 27.32
C CYS A 214 -17.63 17.23 27.40
N PHE A 215 -16.51 17.94 27.65
CA PHE A 215 -15.14 17.41 27.66
C PHE A 215 -14.91 16.26 28.62
N GLU A 216 -15.56 16.29 29.77
CA GLU A 216 -15.41 15.26 30.79
C GLU A 216 -15.86 13.87 30.34
N TYR A 217 -16.71 13.81 29.31
CA TYR A 217 -17.19 12.58 28.72
C TYR A 217 -16.47 12.18 27.43
N SER A 218 -15.36 12.88 27.08
CA SER A 218 -14.58 12.47 25.90
C SER A 218 -14.07 11.04 26.03
N ALA A 219 -13.91 10.37 24.88
CA ALA A 219 -13.46 8.99 24.82
C ALA A 219 -12.41 8.78 23.75
N LEU A 220 -11.71 7.64 23.88
CA LEU A 220 -10.79 7.12 22.88
C LEU A 220 -11.26 5.72 22.48
N VAL A 221 -11.52 5.48 21.21
CA VAL A 221 -11.68 4.12 20.66
C VAL A 221 -10.37 3.72 20.02
N THR A 222 -9.81 2.59 20.47
CA THR A 222 -8.54 2.07 19.97
C THR A 222 -8.71 0.69 19.35
N MET A 223 -7.97 0.45 18.27
CA MET A 223 -7.96 -0.79 17.53
C MET A 223 -6.55 -1.08 16.99
N THR A 224 -6.24 -2.35 16.79
CA THR A 224 -4.96 -2.77 16.21
C THR A 224 -5.14 -3.18 14.76
N VAL A 225 -4.19 -2.79 13.92
CA VAL A 225 -4.09 -3.22 12.52
C VAL A 225 -2.73 -3.83 12.25
N VAL A 226 -2.66 -4.70 11.25
CA VAL A 226 -1.43 -5.32 10.76
C VAL A 226 -1.17 -4.88 9.33
N VAL A 227 0.06 -4.47 9.07
CA VAL A 227 0.57 -4.11 7.74
C VAL A 227 1.15 -5.35 7.08
N ASN A 228 0.84 -5.58 5.82
CA ASN A 228 1.42 -6.64 5.00
C ASN A 228 1.98 -6.06 3.70
N MET A 229 3.28 -6.22 3.49
CA MET A 229 3.96 -5.86 2.25
C MET A 229 4.34 -7.15 1.52
N PRO A 230 3.60 -7.58 0.48
CA PRO A 230 4.01 -8.72 -0.31
C PRO A 230 5.43 -8.51 -0.87
N PRO A 231 6.23 -9.57 -0.99
CA PRO A 231 7.55 -9.44 -1.58
C PRO A 231 7.43 -8.85 -2.98
N THR A 232 8.29 -7.88 -3.28
CA THR A 232 8.37 -7.32 -4.64
C THR A 232 8.70 -8.47 -5.60
N PRO A 233 7.92 -8.69 -6.66
CA PRO A 233 8.24 -9.71 -7.65
C PRO A 233 9.66 -9.51 -8.17
N THR A 234 10.49 -10.54 -8.10
CA THR A 234 11.83 -10.48 -8.69
C THR A 234 11.71 -10.32 -10.20
N PRO A 235 12.37 -9.32 -10.82
CA PRO A 235 12.28 -9.11 -12.26
C PRO A 235 12.72 -10.36 -13.03
N PRO A 236 12.17 -10.62 -14.22
CA PRO A 236 12.66 -11.64 -15.13
C PRO A 236 14.14 -11.45 -15.40
N ALA A 237 14.93 -12.52 -15.33
CA ALA A 237 16.33 -12.51 -15.69
C ALA A 237 16.58 -13.56 -16.79
N TYR A 238 17.35 -13.15 -17.80
CA TYR A 238 17.68 -13.99 -18.94
C TYR A 238 19.07 -13.62 -19.49
N THR A 239 19.88 -14.64 -19.76
CA THR A 239 21.26 -14.48 -20.25
C THR A 239 21.61 -15.56 -21.25
N CYS A 240 22.53 -15.27 -22.16
CA CYS A 240 23.25 -16.27 -22.93
C CYS A 240 24.58 -16.52 -22.20
N ASP A 241 24.74 -17.70 -21.60
CA ASP A 241 25.81 -17.96 -20.63
C ASP A 241 27.06 -18.57 -21.27
N ALA A 242 26.88 -19.43 -22.27
CA ALA A 242 27.99 -20.03 -22.97
C ALA A 242 27.62 -20.50 -24.38
N LEU A 243 28.56 -20.31 -25.30
CA LEU A 243 28.63 -20.99 -26.57
C LEU A 243 30.03 -21.55 -26.73
N ASN A 244 30.17 -22.87 -26.94
CA ASN A 244 31.44 -23.50 -27.33
C ASN A 244 31.31 -24.20 -28.66
N ILE A 245 32.44 -24.26 -29.40
CA ILE A 245 32.54 -24.87 -30.68
C ILE A 245 33.65 -25.90 -30.73
N VAL A 246 33.53 -26.88 -31.59
CA VAL A 246 34.62 -27.78 -32.02
C VAL A 246 34.84 -27.59 -33.51
N ALA A 247 36.09 -27.46 -33.89
CA ALA A 247 36.47 -27.36 -35.26
C ALA A 247 37.13 -28.64 -35.74
N ASP A 248 36.89 -29.01 -37.00
CA ASP A 248 37.41 -30.23 -37.60
C ASP A 248 38.15 -29.85 -38.91
N VAL A 249 38.87 -30.80 -39.45
CA VAL A 249 39.49 -30.68 -40.79
C VAL A 249 38.43 -30.34 -41.85
N ASN A 250 38.86 -29.85 -42.99
CA ASN A 250 37.96 -29.41 -44.08
C ASN A 250 37.10 -28.19 -43.70
N ARG A 251 37.59 -27.31 -42.82
CA ARG A 251 36.90 -26.06 -42.44
C ARG A 251 35.52 -26.25 -41.86
N LYS A 252 35.27 -27.33 -41.16
CA LYS A 252 34.00 -27.60 -40.49
C LYS A 252 34.01 -27.16 -39.03
N VAL A 253 32.96 -26.49 -38.61
CA VAL A 253 32.73 -26.14 -37.21
C VAL A 253 31.40 -26.71 -36.75
N LYS A 254 31.31 -27.12 -35.47
CA LYS A 254 30.09 -27.63 -34.84
C LYS A 254 29.94 -27.00 -33.44
N ILE A 255 28.76 -26.55 -33.08
CA ILE A 255 28.47 -26.08 -31.73
C ILE A 255 28.41 -27.28 -30.80
N SER A 256 29.30 -27.31 -29.82
CA SER A 256 29.43 -28.41 -28.85
C SER A 256 28.68 -28.13 -27.55
N THR A 257 28.55 -26.86 -27.16
CA THR A 257 27.83 -26.43 -25.96
C THR A 257 27.08 -25.13 -26.23
N PHE A 258 25.89 -25.02 -25.70
CA PHE A 258 25.13 -23.81 -25.63
C PHE A 258 24.33 -23.81 -24.34
N SER A 259 24.41 -22.75 -23.54
CA SER A 259 23.64 -22.63 -22.32
C SER A 259 23.08 -21.23 -22.16
N THR A 260 21.91 -21.15 -21.53
CA THR A 260 21.18 -19.93 -21.21
C THR A 260 20.61 -20.04 -19.81
N THR A 261 20.50 -18.93 -19.12
CA THR A 261 19.71 -18.79 -17.88
C THR A 261 18.41 -18.07 -18.21
N ALA A 262 17.31 -18.58 -17.70
CA ALA A 262 16.00 -17.93 -17.76
C ALA A 262 15.26 -18.20 -16.44
N THR A 263 14.90 -17.12 -15.72
CA THR A 263 14.26 -17.20 -14.41
C THR A 263 13.16 -16.15 -14.28
N ASN A 264 12.33 -16.29 -13.23
CA ASN A 264 11.28 -15.34 -12.87
C ASN A 264 10.29 -15.01 -14.01
N GLY A 265 9.86 -16.06 -14.74
CA GLY A 265 8.90 -15.92 -15.84
C GLY A 265 9.53 -15.70 -17.22
N ALA A 266 10.87 -15.63 -17.34
CA ALA A 266 11.54 -15.73 -18.63
C ALA A 266 11.64 -17.21 -19.06
N THR A 267 11.44 -17.50 -20.35
CA THR A 267 11.61 -18.84 -20.93
C THR A 267 12.39 -18.75 -22.23
N PHE A 268 13.37 -19.66 -22.43
CA PHE A 268 14.12 -19.72 -23.68
C PHE A 268 13.19 -20.17 -24.83
N LYS A 269 13.29 -19.48 -25.98
CA LYS A 269 12.46 -19.72 -27.16
C LYS A 269 13.25 -20.34 -28.31
N ASN A 270 14.29 -19.66 -28.75
CA ASN A 270 15.21 -20.10 -29.78
C ASN A 270 16.50 -19.28 -29.76
N ALA A 271 17.45 -19.61 -30.60
CA ALA A 271 18.62 -18.76 -30.87
C ALA A 271 18.81 -18.54 -32.37
N VAL A 272 19.34 -17.36 -32.70
CA VAL A 272 19.80 -17.02 -34.02
C VAL A 272 21.32 -17.15 -34.04
N ILE A 273 21.82 -18.09 -34.83
CA ILE A 273 23.25 -18.41 -34.99
C ILE A 273 23.81 -17.68 -36.21
N SER A 274 24.88 -16.92 -36.03
CA SER A 274 25.68 -16.36 -37.12
C SER A 274 27.04 -17.08 -37.21
N TRP A 275 27.46 -17.47 -38.41
CA TRP A 275 28.71 -18.20 -38.63
C TRP A 275 29.90 -17.30 -38.87
N GLY A 276 29.67 -15.98 -39.13
CA GLY A 276 30.74 -14.98 -39.28
C GLY A 276 31.37 -14.93 -40.68
N ASP A 277 30.79 -15.59 -41.69
CA ASP A 277 31.22 -15.61 -43.09
C ASP A 277 30.22 -14.96 -44.06
N ASN A 278 29.27 -14.20 -43.54
CA ASN A 278 28.14 -13.61 -44.27
C ASN A 278 27.15 -14.63 -44.89
N SER A 279 27.24 -15.90 -44.52
CA SER A 279 26.20 -16.87 -44.84
C SER A 279 24.89 -16.58 -44.06
N ALA A 280 23.79 -17.16 -44.51
CA ALA A 280 22.51 -16.95 -43.84
C ALA A 280 22.56 -17.46 -42.39
N SER A 281 22.06 -16.65 -41.46
CA SER A 281 21.92 -17.06 -40.06
C SER A 281 20.89 -18.16 -39.90
N LEU A 282 21.11 -19.03 -38.93
CA LEU A 282 20.23 -20.15 -38.59
C LEU A 282 19.44 -19.84 -37.34
N THR A 283 18.11 -19.85 -37.42
CA THR A 283 17.21 -19.78 -36.24
C THR A 283 16.82 -21.18 -35.82
N THR A 284 17.06 -21.56 -34.57
CA THR A 284 16.76 -22.89 -34.03
C THR A 284 16.57 -22.89 -32.50
N ASN A 285 15.73 -23.78 -32.01
CA ASN A 285 15.64 -24.08 -30.56
C ASN A 285 16.59 -25.22 -30.13
N ASN A 286 17.18 -25.94 -31.08
CA ASN A 286 18.17 -26.98 -30.87
C ASN A 286 19.55 -26.52 -31.35
N VAL A 287 20.24 -25.73 -30.53
CA VAL A 287 21.49 -25.05 -30.88
C VAL A 287 22.70 -25.99 -30.88
N VAL A 288 22.78 -26.90 -29.89
CA VAL A 288 23.86 -27.88 -29.77
C VAL A 288 23.79 -28.87 -30.94
N GLY A 289 24.93 -29.10 -31.58
CA GLY A 289 25.02 -30.02 -32.73
C GLY A 289 24.89 -29.33 -34.08
N GLN A 290 24.45 -28.07 -34.14
CA GLN A 290 24.45 -27.31 -35.39
C GLN A 290 25.89 -27.16 -35.92
N ALA A 291 26.05 -27.29 -37.21
CA ALA A 291 27.35 -27.30 -37.86
C ALA A 291 27.36 -26.43 -39.14
N HIS A 292 28.52 -25.90 -39.48
CA HIS A 292 28.73 -25.13 -40.65
C HIS A 292 30.10 -25.45 -41.29
N GLN A 293 30.18 -25.35 -42.62
CA GLN A 293 31.40 -25.56 -43.36
C GLN A 293 31.77 -24.29 -44.12
N TYR A 294 32.96 -23.76 -43.85
CA TYR A 294 33.46 -22.56 -44.52
C TYR A 294 34.05 -22.91 -45.87
N GLY A 295 33.82 -22.03 -46.85
CA GLY A 295 34.34 -22.20 -48.21
C GLY A 295 35.83 -21.91 -48.35
N GLN A 296 36.41 -21.08 -47.47
CA GLN A 296 37.79 -20.60 -47.52
C GLN A 296 38.47 -20.65 -46.15
N ASP A 297 39.81 -20.56 -46.17
CA ASP A 297 40.59 -20.32 -44.97
C ASP A 297 40.35 -18.89 -44.47
N GLY A 298 40.39 -18.69 -43.16
CA GLY A 298 40.11 -17.40 -42.53
C GLY A 298 39.86 -17.50 -41.05
N THR A 299 39.61 -16.36 -40.45
CA THR A 299 39.18 -16.26 -39.03
C THR A 299 37.70 -15.87 -39.00
N TYR A 300 36.90 -16.69 -38.34
CA TYR A 300 35.45 -16.54 -38.29
C TYR A 300 34.98 -16.46 -36.83
N THR A 301 33.96 -15.65 -36.59
CA THR A 301 33.30 -15.57 -35.26
C THR A 301 31.92 -16.22 -35.33
N VAL A 302 31.80 -17.38 -34.71
CA VAL A 302 30.48 -18.02 -34.49
C VAL A 302 29.82 -17.35 -33.28
N SER A 303 28.63 -16.84 -33.45
CA SER A 303 27.89 -16.20 -32.38
C SER A 303 26.43 -16.65 -32.36
N ALA A 304 25.83 -16.58 -31.18
CA ALA A 304 24.41 -16.85 -30.99
C ALA A 304 23.75 -15.69 -30.23
N ILE A 305 22.57 -15.29 -30.69
CA ILE A 305 21.65 -14.41 -29.97
C ILE A 305 20.48 -15.28 -29.50
N ALA A 306 20.36 -15.44 -28.20
CA ALA A 306 19.26 -16.18 -27.57
C ALA A 306 18.01 -15.29 -27.48
N HIS A 307 16.86 -15.84 -27.86
CA HIS A 307 15.55 -15.22 -27.74
C HIS A 307 14.79 -15.86 -26.58
N PHE A 308 14.13 -15.03 -25.79
CA PHE A 308 13.33 -15.45 -24.65
C PHE A 308 11.93 -14.86 -24.73
N ASP A 309 10.95 -15.61 -24.28
CA ASP A 309 9.63 -15.09 -23.98
C ASP A 309 9.60 -14.55 -22.54
N VAL A 310 9.19 -13.31 -22.39
CA VAL A 310 8.98 -12.66 -21.10
C VAL A 310 7.57 -12.04 -21.13
N ASN A 311 6.62 -12.68 -20.49
CA ASN A 311 5.22 -12.22 -20.44
C ASN A 311 4.63 -11.96 -21.84
N GLY A 312 4.93 -12.83 -22.82
CA GLY A 312 4.48 -12.70 -24.21
C GLY A 312 5.32 -11.76 -25.09
N SER A 313 6.34 -11.11 -24.51
CA SER A 313 7.27 -10.25 -25.26
C SER A 313 8.54 -11.02 -25.63
N ASP A 314 8.99 -10.87 -26.88
CA ASP A 314 10.27 -11.43 -27.35
C ASP A 314 11.42 -10.52 -26.93
N VAL A 315 12.34 -11.03 -26.11
CA VAL A 315 13.54 -10.33 -25.66
C VAL A 315 14.79 -11.12 -25.99
N THR A 316 15.94 -10.48 -26.10
CA THR A 316 17.16 -11.12 -26.57
C THR A 316 18.32 -10.96 -25.62
N ALA A 317 19.19 -11.97 -25.57
CA ALA A 317 20.50 -11.91 -24.92
C ALA A 317 21.57 -12.51 -25.82
N GLY A 318 22.74 -11.90 -25.79
CA GLY A 318 23.94 -12.31 -26.53
C GLY A 318 25.19 -11.79 -25.83
N GLY A 319 26.28 -11.65 -26.56
CA GLY A 319 27.50 -11.06 -26.02
C GLY A 319 28.71 -12.01 -26.10
N PRO A 320 29.84 -11.65 -25.45
CA PRO A 320 31.11 -12.39 -25.59
C PRO A 320 31.04 -13.86 -25.12
N ALA A 321 30.20 -14.17 -24.14
CA ALA A 321 29.99 -15.55 -23.65
C ALA A 321 29.37 -16.44 -24.74
N CYS A 322 28.58 -15.86 -25.64
CA CYS A 322 27.91 -16.54 -26.73
C CYS A 322 28.54 -16.23 -28.10
N ALA A 323 29.84 -15.98 -28.12
CA ALA A 323 30.62 -15.81 -29.32
C ALA A 323 31.97 -16.55 -29.17
N LYS A 324 32.38 -17.27 -30.21
CA LYS A 324 33.66 -17.99 -30.26
C LYS A 324 34.31 -17.80 -31.61
N GLN A 325 35.61 -17.61 -31.60
CA GLN A 325 36.42 -17.44 -32.78
C GLN A 325 37.07 -18.76 -33.20
N VAL A 326 37.16 -19.02 -34.51
CA VAL A 326 37.89 -20.15 -35.08
C VAL A 326 38.71 -19.66 -36.27
N THR A 327 39.92 -20.19 -36.42
CA THR A 327 40.81 -19.87 -37.54
C THR A 327 41.19 -21.13 -38.30
N PHE A 328 41.09 -21.13 -39.62
CA PHE A 328 41.49 -22.21 -40.49
C PHE A 328 42.67 -21.77 -41.40
N LYS A 329 43.68 -22.64 -41.49
CA LYS A 329 44.79 -22.53 -42.47
C LYS A 329 45.01 -23.86 -43.14
N SER A 330 45.07 -23.87 -44.48
CA SER A 330 45.16 -25.08 -45.27
C SER A 330 44.07 -26.11 -44.96
N GLY A 331 42.86 -25.61 -44.64
CA GLY A 331 41.72 -26.43 -44.26
C GLY A 331 41.78 -27.04 -42.85
N VAL A 332 42.83 -26.74 -42.06
CA VAL A 332 43.02 -27.28 -40.70
C VAL A 332 42.76 -26.17 -39.65
N PRO A 333 42.06 -26.47 -38.55
CA PRO A 333 41.86 -25.50 -37.46
C PRO A 333 43.20 -25.25 -36.75
N THR A 334 43.52 -23.97 -36.51
CA THR A 334 44.78 -23.57 -35.82
C THR A 334 44.58 -23.07 -34.40
N SER A 335 43.34 -22.81 -34.04
CA SER A 335 42.90 -22.56 -32.66
C SER A 335 41.36 -22.59 -32.57
N PRO A 336 40.75 -23.28 -31.64
CA PRO A 336 39.54 -22.83 -30.97
C PRO A 336 39.96 -22.10 -29.69
N THR A 337 39.66 -20.87 -29.53
CA THR A 337 39.77 -20.19 -28.24
C THR A 337 38.42 -19.98 -27.64
#